data_f88dd8eeec660c98cf75ba86db3bee7b
#
_entry.id   f88dd8eeec660c98cf75ba86db3bee7b
#
_cell.length_a   1.000
_cell.length_b   1.000
_cell.length_c   1.000
_cell.angle_alpha   90.00
_cell.angle_beta   90.00
_cell.angle_gamma   90.00
#
_symmetry.space_group_name_H-M   'P 1'
#
loop_
_entity.id
_entity.type
_entity.pdbx_description
1 polymer ?
#
loop_
_entity_poly.entity_id
_entity_poly.type
_entity_poly.pdbx_seq_one_letter_code
_entity_poly.pdbx_strand_id
1 'polypeptide(L)' 'MKREQILDKAKVLISGERAKDYGDAYLNHKRIADLWSPILDKDITVEQVYACMIAVKLSRLIETPDHEDSWIDICGYAA' A
#
# COMPACT_ATOMS: atom_id res chain seq x y z
N MET A 1 -8.10 -18.03 4.11
CA MET A 1 -8.39 -17.47 2.79
C MET A 1 -7.43 -18.05 1.76
N LYS A 2 -7.93 -18.43 0.59
CA LYS A 2 -7.09 -18.98 -0.47
C LYS A 2 -6.30 -17.88 -1.16
N ARG A 3 -5.15 -18.24 -1.76
CA ARG A 3 -4.26 -17.29 -2.45
C ARG A 3 -4.99 -16.48 -3.51
N GLU A 4 -5.80 -17.14 -4.34
CA GLU A 4 -6.55 -16.49 -5.40
C GLU A 4 -7.50 -15.43 -4.85
N GLN A 5 -8.10 -15.69 -3.71
CA GLN A 5 -9.02 -14.74 -3.08
C GLN A 5 -8.30 -13.49 -2.60
N ILE A 6 -7.09 -13.63 -2.06
CA ILE A 6 -6.27 -12.49 -1.66
C ILE A 6 -5.92 -11.64 -2.87
N LEU A 7 -5.49 -12.28 -3.96
CA LEU A 7 -5.13 -11.58 -5.19
C LEU A 7 -6.33 -10.90 -5.84
N ASP A 8 -7.49 -11.57 -5.83
CA ASP A 8 -8.73 -10.98 -6.36
C ASP A 8 -9.15 -9.74 -5.57
N LYS A 9 -9.07 -9.78 -4.26
CA LYS A 9 -9.38 -8.64 -3.42
C LYS A 9 -8.37 -7.50 -3.60
N ALA A 10 -7.10 -7.82 -3.75
CA ALA A 10 -6.08 -6.82 -4.04
C ALA A 10 -6.33 -6.15 -5.39
N LYS A 11 -6.74 -6.93 -6.40
CA LYS A 11 -7.10 -6.39 -7.71
C LYS A 11 -8.25 -5.39 -7.62
N VAL A 12 -9.27 -5.68 -6.83
CA VAL A 12 -10.40 -4.77 -6.61
C VAL A 12 -9.92 -3.47 -5.95
N LEU A 13 -9.00 -3.57 -5.00
CA LEU A 13 -8.44 -2.41 -4.30
C LEU A 13 -7.75 -1.42 -5.24
N ILE A 14 -7.02 -1.92 -6.22
CA ILE A 14 -6.21 -1.08 -7.10
C ILE A 14 -6.96 -0.62 -8.36
N SER A 15 -8.22 -0.99 -8.52
CA SER A 15 -9.00 -0.68 -9.72
C SER A 15 -10.41 -0.22 -9.38
N GLY A 16 -11.09 0.39 -10.35
CA GLY A 16 -12.51 0.68 -10.31
C GLY A 16 -12.95 1.75 -9.31
N GLU A 17 -14.00 1.46 -8.57
CA GLU A 17 -14.69 2.41 -7.69
C GLU A 17 -13.80 3.01 -6.60
N ARG A 18 -12.88 2.24 -6.07
CA ARG A 18 -12.01 2.71 -4.99
C ARG A 18 -11.08 3.81 -5.47
N ALA A 19 -10.61 3.72 -6.70
CA ALA A 19 -9.77 4.76 -7.30
C ALA A 19 -10.53 6.08 -7.43
N LYS A 20 -11.84 6.03 -7.68
CA LYS A 20 -12.68 7.23 -7.74
C LYS A 20 -12.80 7.92 -6.38
N ASP A 21 -12.94 7.14 -5.31
CA ASP A 21 -13.15 7.68 -3.96
C ASP A 21 -11.87 8.29 -3.38
N TYR A 22 -10.72 7.67 -3.64
CA TYR A 22 -9.44 8.06 -3.04
C TYR A 22 -8.48 8.72 -4.02
N GLY A 23 -8.90 8.89 -5.28
CA GLY A 23 -8.06 9.43 -6.33
C GLY A 23 -7.05 8.40 -6.84
N ASP A 24 -6.14 8.87 -7.66
CA ASP A 24 -5.07 8.04 -8.22
C ASP A 24 -4.08 7.66 -7.12
N ALA A 25 -3.88 6.37 -6.93
CA ALA A 25 -2.98 5.86 -5.88
C ALA A 25 -1.55 6.35 -6.08
N TYR A 26 -1.07 6.40 -7.33
CA TYR A 26 0.27 6.90 -7.64
C TYR A 26 0.40 8.37 -7.24
N LEU A 27 -0.54 9.21 -7.62
CA LEU A 27 -0.51 10.64 -7.28
C LEU A 27 -0.56 10.87 -5.78
N ASN A 28 -1.38 10.09 -5.07
CA ASN A 28 -1.45 10.18 -3.61
C ASN A 28 -0.12 9.82 -2.96
N HIS A 29 0.49 8.72 -3.38
CA HIS A 29 1.78 8.29 -2.83
C HIS A 29 2.92 9.21 -3.26
N LYS A 30 2.82 9.82 -4.45
CA LYS A 30 3.76 10.86 -4.85
C LYS A 30 3.68 12.09 -3.93
N ARG A 31 2.48 12.51 -3.57
CA ARG A 31 2.29 13.56 -2.57
C ARG A 31 2.93 13.20 -1.23
N ILE A 32 2.77 11.97 -0.80
CA ILE A 32 3.38 11.47 0.43
C ILE A 32 4.91 11.57 0.32
N ALA A 33 5.48 11.13 -0.80
CA ALA A 33 6.92 11.23 -1.04
C ALA A 33 7.40 12.68 -0.97
N ASP A 34 6.65 13.61 -1.59
CA ASP A 34 6.97 15.02 -1.59
C ASP A 34 6.88 15.64 -0.18
N LEU A 35 5.98 15.15 0.66
CA LEU A 35 5.85 15.61 2.04
C LEU A 35 6.94 15.01 2.94
N TRP A 36 7.28 13.74 2.75
CA TRP A 36 8.29 13.07 3.56
C TRP A 36 9.70 13.57 3.28
N SER A 37 9.97 13.99 2.04
CA SER A 37 11.31 14.42 1.64
C SER A 37 11.86 15.57 2.51
N PRO A 38 11.15 16.69 2.71
CA PRO A 38 11.64 17.73 3.58
C PRO A 38 11.66 17.33 5.06
N ILE A 39 10.72 16.50 5.50
CA ILE A 39 10.68 16.05 6.90
C ILE A 39 11.92 15.24 7.25
N LEU A 40 12.35 14.37 6.33
CA LEU A 40 13.48 13.47 6.54
C LEU A 40 14.80 14.03 6.00
N ASP A 41 14.74 15.19 5.35
CA ASP A 41 15.89 15.84 4.71
C ASP A 41 16.59 14.91 3.71
N LYS A 42 15.78 14.24 2.90
CA LYS A 42 16.23 13.30 1.85
C LYS A 42 15.24 13.31 0.71
N ASP A 43 15.71 12.98 -0.49
CA ASP A 43 14.83 12.74 -1.62
C ASP A 43 14.16 11.37 -1.45
N ILE A 44 12.85 11.36 -1.23
CA ILE A 44 12.06 10.15 -1.06
C ILE A 44 11.30 9.89 -2.37
N THR A 45 11.45 8.68 -2.90
CA THR A 45 10.75 8.28 -4.13
C THR A 45 9.40 7.65 -3.82
N VAL A 46 8.53 7.57 -4.84
CA VAL A 46 7.23 6.90 -4.71
C VAL A 46 7.43 5.43 -4.33
N GLU A 47 8.42 4.77 -4.94
CA GLU A 47 8.74 3.37 -4.65
C GLU A 47 9.13 3.17 -3.19
N GLN A 48 9.87 4.11 -2.62
CA GLN A 48 10.22 4.06 -1.20
C GLN A 48 8.99 4.22 -0.31
N VAL A 49 8.02 5.05 -0.69
CA VAL A 49 6.76 5.18 0.05
C VAL A 49 6.03 3.84 0.03
N TYR A 50 5.89 3.19 -1.12
CA TYR A 50 5.24 1.88 -1.22
C TYR A 50 5.96 0.84 -0.34
N ALA A 51 7.29 0.81 -0.39
CA ALA A 51 8.06 -0.12 0.45
C ALA A 51 7.80 0.12 1.94
N CYS A 52 7.72 1.37 2.36
CA CYS A 52 7.41 1.73 3.74
C CYS A 52 5.99 1.31 4.14
N MET A 53 5.03 1.46 3.23
CA MET A 53 3.65 1.03 3.49
C MET A 53 3.56 -0.49 3.64
N ILE A 54 4.32 -1.23 2.83
CA ILE A 54 4.43 -2.69 2.98
C ILE A 54 5.01 -3.03 4.35
N ALA A 55 6.04 -2.31 4.80
CA ALA A 55 6.62 -2.51 6.11
C ALA A 55 5.62 -2.27 7.25
N VAL A 56 4.76 -1.27 7.13
CA VAL A 56 3.67 -1.02 8.09
C VAL A 56 2.76 -2.23 8.20
N LYS A 57 2.39 -2.81 7.05
CA LYS A 57 1.52 -4.01 7.02
C LYS A 57 2.22 -5.24 7.58
N LEU A 58 3.51 -5.39 7.31
CA LEU A 58 4.31 -6.48 7.89
C LEU A 58 4.35 -6.38 9.42
N SER A 59 4.46 -5.17 9.95
CA SER A 59 4.41 -4.96 11.41
C SER A 59 3.10 -5.46 12.01
N ARG A 60 1.97 -5.22 11.34
CA ARG A 60 0.67 -5.74 11.78
C ARG A 60 0.62 -7.26 11.76
N LEU A 61 1.25 -7.87 10.76
CA LEU A 61 1.26 -9.33 10.62
C LEU A 61 2.14 -10.02 11.67
N ILE A 62 3.12 -9.32 12.23
CA ILE A 62 3.90 -9.84 13.36
C ILE A 62 2.99 -10.06 14.56
N GLU A 63 2.09 -9.12 14.83
CA GLU A 63 1.13 -9.22 15.94
C GLU A 63 -0.03 -10.17 15.59
N THR A 64 -0.56 -10.09 14.38
CA THR A 64 -1.72 -10.86 13.93
C THR A 64 -1.43 -11.50 12.56
N PRO A 65 -0.73 -12.67 12.53
CA PRO A 65 -0.28 -13.27 11.26
C PRO A 65 -1.39 -13.65 10.29
N ASP A 66 -2.61 -13.84 10.76
CA ASP A 66 -3.77 -14.20 9.93
C ASP A 66 -4.66 -13.02 9.57
N HIS A 67 -4.17 -11.79 9.75
CA HIS A 67 -4.93 -10.59 9.39
C HIS A 67 -4.98 -10.44 7.87
N GLU A 68 -6.10 -10.85 7.26
CA GLU A 68 -6.27 -10.91 5.81
C GLU A 68 -6.07 -9.56 5.12
N ASP A 69 -6.63 -8.49 5.68
CA ASP A 69 -6.53 -7.16 5.08
C ASP A 69 -5.07 -6.71 4.92
N SER A 70 -4.20 -7.09 5.86
CA SER A 70 -2.77 -6.75 5.75
C SER A 70 -2.12 -7.47 4.58
N TRP A 71 -2.42 -8.76 4.37
CA TRP A 71 -1.92 -9.48 3.20
C TRP A 71 -2.44 -8.91 1.89
N ILE A 72 -3.73 -8.55 1.86
CA ILE A 72 -4.36 -7.93 0.68
C ILE A 72 -3.70 -6.58 0.38
N ASP A 73 -3.48 -5.75 1.40
CA ASP A 73 -2.87 -4.44 1.24
C ASP A 73 -1.42 -4.53 0.74
N ILE A 74 -0.65 -5.51 1.24
CA ILE A 74 0.71 -5.76 0.75
C ILE A 74 0.68 -6.06 -0.74
N CYS A 75 -0.24 -6.93 -1.18
CA CYS A 75 -0.38 -7.26 -2.60
C CYS A 75 -0.73 -6.01 -3.42
N GLY A 76 -1.60 -5.16 -2.91
CA GLY A 76 -1.99 -3.93 -3.56
C GLY A 76 -0.82 -2.96 -3.72
N TYR A 77 -0.03 -2.76 -2.67
CA TYR A 77 1.14 -1.89 -2.73
C TYR A 77 2.24 -2.47 -3.63
N ALA A 78 2.38 -3.79 -3.66
CA ALA A 78 3.39 -4.45 -4.49
C ALA A 78 3.03 -4.43 -5.98
N ALA A 79 1.76 -4.29 -6.29
CA ALA A 79 1.32 -4.22 -7.67
C ALA A 79 1.62 -2.86 -8.28
#